data_6f3e8584cd19f64130e563e59d94dc5a
#
_entry.id   6f3e8584cd19f64130e563e59d94dc5a
#
_cell.length_a   1.000
_cell.length_b   1.000
_cell.length_c   1.000
_cell.angle_alpha   90.00
_cell.angle_beta   90.00
_cell.angle_gamma   90.00
#
_symmetry.space_group_name_H-M   'P 1'
#
loop_
_entity.id
_entity.type
_entity.pdbx_description
1 polymer ?
#
loop_
_entity_poly.entity_id
_entity_poly.type
_entity_poly.pdbx_seq_one_letter_code
_entity_poly.pdbx_strand_id
1 'polypeptide(L)'
;QIDMAMKLPSSDINKRISELDDVYISKWLPKGTCYSGKGLISLCLPEDFNYEHRNNADPKEPVVKIYNGVLYQGAFDKSVLGSTHASILLLINKEYSPTIAMNFIDSIQFCATEWLLYRGFSVNFSDCMMVDKNQDVKTKEVIRKCYIEASAYKKTTTNPNVRELRIKSALNKAKDIGLRIAKDSLSKQNNFLSTVISGSKGDFFNISQITGLLGQQDILGQ
;
A
#
# COMPACT_ATOMS: atom_id res chain seq x y z
N GLN A 1 -18.45 5.44 14.56
CA GLN A 1 -18.39 6.01 13.20
C GLN A 1 -19.32 7.21 13.04
N ILE A 2 -20.56 7.11 13.50
CA ILE A 2 -21.50 8.25 13.49
C ILE A 2 -20.95 9.39 14.34
N ASP A 3 -20.50 9.12 15.57
CA ASP A 3 -19.88 10.12 16.44
C ASP A 3 -18.65 10.78 15.82
N MET A 4 -17.87 10.02 15.06
CA MET A 4 -16.73 10.52 14.31
C MET A 4 -17.17 11.41 13.15
N ALA A 5 -18.19 11.01 12.38
CA ALA A 5 -18.73 11.79 11.29
C ALA A 5 -19.29 13.16 11.77
N MET A 6 -19.96 13.17 12.94
CA MET A 6 -20.52 14.39 13.54
C MET A 6 -19.47 15.41 14.00
N LYS A 7 -18.21 15.02 14.12
CA LYS A 7 -17.09 15.91 14.47
C LYS A 7 -16.41 16.54 13.24
N LEU A 8 -16.77 16.14 12.04
CA LEU A 8 -16.19 16.71 10.82
C LEU A 8 -16.64 18.16 10.61
N PRO A 9 -15.77 19.03 10.11
CA PRO A 9 -16.06 20.45 9.92
C PRO A 9 -16.91 20.71 8.66
N SER A 10 -18.09 20.11 8.57
CA SER A 10 -19.05 20.35 7.49
C SER A 10 -20.31 21.00 8.03
N SER A 11 -20.75 22.07 7.40
CA SER A 11 -21.95 22.83 7.80
C SER A 11 -23.26 22.06 7.63
N ASP A 12 -23.27 20.98 6.85
CA ASP A 12 -24.48 20.23 6.51
C ASP A 12 -24.29 18.69 6.58
N ILE A 13 -23.57 18.26 7.63
CA ILE A 13 -23.17 16.86 7.76
C ILE A 13 -24.38 15.92 7.90
N ASN A 14 -25.44 16.35 8.57
CA ASN A 14 -26.65 15.53 8.75
C ASN A 14 -27.36 15.27 7.43
N LYS A 15 -27.46 16.28 6.56
CA LYS A 15 -28.02 16.11 5.23
C LYS A 15 -27.17 15.17 4.40
N ARG A 16 -25.85 15.35 4.42
CA ARG A 16 -24.91 14.50 3.70
C ARG A 16 -24.91 13.05 4.20
N ILE A 17 -25.07 12.84 5.50
CA ILE A 17 -25.25 11.52 6.11
C ILE A 17 -26.50 10.84 5.55
N SER A 18 -27.63 11.57 5.50
CA SER A 18 -28.89 11.03 4.96
C SER A 18 -28.78 10.67 3.48
N GLU A 19 -28.15 11.52 2.66
CA GLU A 19 -27.90 11.24 1.24
C GLU A 19 -27.02 10.00 1.03
N LEU A 20 -25.96 9.87 1.84
CA LEU A 20 -25.07 8.71 1.80
C LEU A 20 -25.75 7.44 2.31
N ASP A 21 -26.62 7.53 3.31
CA ASP A 21 -27.44 6.42 3.77
C ASP A 21 -28.31 5.88 2.65
N ASP A 22 -28.99 6.74 1.91
CA ASP A 22 -29.81 6.30 0.77
C ASP A 22 -28.99 5.58 -0.31
N VAL A 23 -27.77 6.05 -0.58
CA VAL A 23 -26.88 5.45 -1.57
C VAL A 23 -26.27 4.12 -1.08
N TYR A 24 -25.81 4.05 0.17
CA TYR A 24 -25.13 2.87 0.69
C TYR A 24 -26.07 1.79 1.21
N ILE A 25 -27.19 2.17 1.87
CA ILE A 25 -28.17 1.22 2.37
C ILE A 25 -28.90 0.52 1.23
N SER A 26 -29.21 1.24 0.14
CA SER A 26 -29.90 0.65 -1.00
C SER A 26 -29.09 -0.40 -1.77
N LYS A 27 -27.75 -0.35 -1.67
CA LYS A 27 -26.85 -1.19 -2.51
C LYS A 27 -25.96 -2.16 -1.76
N TRP A 28 -25.58 -1.88 -0.51
CA TRP A 28 -24.39 -2.52 0.07
C TRP A 28 -24.50 -2.99 1.53
N LEU A 29 -25.49 -2.57 2.32
CA LEU A 29 -25.56 -2.88 3.75
C LEU A 29 -26.95 -3.36 4.18
N PRO A 30 -27.04 -4.33 5.10
CA PRO A 30 -28.30 -4.68 5.77
C PRO A 30 -28.78 -3.51 6.65
N LYS A 31 -30.10 -3.29 6.69
CA LYS A 31 -30.73 -2.27 7.55
C LYS A 31 -30.20 -2.33 8.98
N GLY A 32 -29.72 -1.19 9.49
CA GLY A 32 -29.36 -1.01 10.90
C GLY A 32 -27.88 -1.14 11.22
N THR A 33 -26.98 -1.11 10.24
CA THR A 33 -25.53 -1.26 10.46
C THR A 33 -24.72 -0.02 10.12
N CYS A 34 -23.55 0.05 10.72
CA CYS A 34 -22.54 1.08 10.71
C CYS A 34 -22.15 1.56 9.31
N TYR A 35 -21.78 2.84 9.17
CA TYR A 35 -21.13 3.38 8.00
C TYR A 35 -19.90 2.55 7.62
N SER A 36 -19.76 2.25 6.33
CA SER A 36 -18.51 1.68 5.83
C SER A 36 -17.39 2.73 5.88
N GLY A 37 -16.13 2.30 5.90
CA GLY A 37 -15.00 3.23 5.80
C GLY A 37 -15.08 4.12 4.55
N LYS A 38 -15.65 3.61 3.44
CA LYS A 38 -15.90 4.39 2.21
C LYS A 38 -16.93 5.50 2.43
N GLY A 39 -17.99 5.23 3.21
CA GLY A 39 -18.98 6.25 3.58
C GLY A 39 -18.36 7.38 4.38
N LEU A 40 -17.52 7.04 5.36
CA LEU A 40 -16.82 8.04 6.16
C LEU A 40 -15.88 8.92 5.33
N ILE A 41 -15.12 8.32 4.41
CA ILE A 41 -14.25 9.04 3.47
C ILE A 41 -15.09 9.93 2.53
N SER A 42 -16.26 9.47 2.10
CA SER A 42 -17.15 10.26 1.24
C SER A 42 -17.65 11.54 1.91
N LEU A 43 -17.78 11.55 3.25
CA LEU A 43 -18.11 12.78 4.00
C LEU A 43 -17.01 13.84 3.96
N CYS A 44 -15.77 13.44 3.67
CA CYS A 44 -14.63 14.34 3.58
C CYS A 44 -14.47 14.97 2.18
N LEU A 45 -15.15 14.41 1.16
CA LEU A 45 -15.03 14.83 -0.23
C LEU A 45 -16.04 15.96 -0.56
N PRO A 46 -15.73 16.87 -1.51
CA PRO A 46 -16.73 17.77 -2.08
C PRO A 46 -17.88 16.98 -2.72
N GLU A 47 -19.11 17.53 -2.65
CA GLU A 47 -20.35 16.81 -3.02
C GLU A 47 -20.45 16.44 -4.50
N ASP A 48 -19.86 17.22 -5.38
CA ASP A 48 -19.88 17.04 -6.84
C ASP A 48 -18.55 16.52 -7.39
N PHE A 49 -17.61 16.11 -6.51
CA PHE A 49 -16.31 15.64 -6.92
C PHE A 49 -16.37 14.28 -7.63
N ASN A 50 -15.75 14.19 -8.81
CA ASN A 50 -15.67 13.00 -9.62
C ASN A 50 -14.21 12.59 -9.85
N TYR A 51 -13.89 11.31 -9.64
CA TYR A 51 -12.53 10.82 -9.78
C TYR A 51 -12.51 9.34 -10.15
N GLU A 52 -11.64 8.99 -11.10
CA GLU A 52 -11.34 7.59 -11.43
C GLU A 52 -9.82 7.42 -11.58
N HIS A 53 -9.27 6.49 -10.83
CA HIS A 53 -7.85 6.18 -10.89
C HIS A 53 -7.58 4.72 -10.59
N ARG A 54 -6.68 4.11 -11.37
CA ARG A 54 -6.23 2.75 -11.11
C ARG A 54 -5.07 2.78 -10.11
N ASN A 55 -5.19 2.01 -9.04
CA ASN A 55 -4.13 1.79 -8.07
C ASN A 55 -4.02 0.31 -7.69
N ASN A 56 -3.06 -0.03 -6.83
CA ASN A 56 -2.82 -1.39 -6.37
C ASN A 56 -3.06 -1.57 -4.87
N ALA A 57 -3.70 -0.61 -4.21
CA ALA A 57 -3.94 -0.65 -2.76
C ALA A 57 -4.83 -1.83 -2.36
N ASP A 58 -5.86 -2.11 -3.16
CA ASP A 58 -6.68 -3.31 -2.99
C ASP A 58 -6.73 -4.13 -4.29
N PRO A 59 -6.17 -5.35 -4.31
CA PRO A 59 -6.22 -6.23 -5.48
C PRO A 59 -7.62 -6.64 -5.90
N LYS A 60 -8.61 -6.59 -4.98
CA LYS A 60 -10.02 -6.89 -5.28
C LYS A 60 -10.72 -5.71 -5.94
N GLU A 61 -10.29 -4.51 -5.61
CA GLU A 61 -10.84 -3.26 -6.12
C GLU A 61 -9.69 -2.38 -6.67
N PRO A 62 -9.09 -2.74 -7.82
CA PRO A 62 -7.90 -2.09 -8.34
C PRO A 62 -8.15 -0.69 -8.92
N VAL A 63 -9.39 -0.23 -8.93
CA VAL A 63 -9.78 1.09 -9.43
C VAL A 63 -10.49 1.85 -8.32
N VAL A 64 -10.05 3.06 -8.05
CA VAL A 64 -10.75 4.01 -7.18
C VAL A 64 -11.77 4.75 -8.03
N LYS A 65 -13.04 4.71 -7.62
CA LYS A 65 -14.14 5.40 -8.29
C LYS A 65 -14.91 6.26 -7.30
N ILE A 66 -14.97 7.55 -7.60
CA ILE A 66 -15.74 8.53 -6.85
C ILE A 66 -16.68 9.23 -7.83
N TYR A 67 -17.96 9.26 -7.50
CA TYR A 67 -18.98 9.99 -8.26
C TYR A 67 -19.83 10.83 -7.32
N ASN A 68 -19.98 12.11 -7.65
CA ASN A 68 -20.71 13.07 -6.82
C ASN A 68 -20.27 13.01 -5.35
N GLY A 69 -18.96 13.03 -5.12
CA GLY A 69 -18.36 12.98 -3.79
C GLY A 69 -18.55 11.66 -3.04
N VAL A 70 -19.03 10.61 -3.68
CA VAL A 70 -19.24 9.29 -3.06
C VAL A 70 -18.18 8.29 -3.54
N LEU A 71 -17.43 7.71 -2.62
CA LEU A 71 -16.46 6.66 -2.91
C LEU A 71 -17.17 5.31 -3.05
N TYR A 72 -17.37 4.87 -4.28
CA TYR A 72 -18.02 3.59 -4.59
C TYR A 72 -17.07 2.39 -4.54
N GLN A 73 -15.85 2.58 -5.01
CA GLN A 73 -14.91 1.49 -5.21
C GLN A 73 -13.48 1.94 -4.91
N GLY A 74 -12.65 0.98 -4.47
CA GLY A 74 -11.23 1.16 -4.26
C GLY A 74 -10.86 1.58 -2.84
N ALA A 75 -9.55 1.70 -2.61
CA ALA A 75 -8.95 2.19 -1.39
C ALA A 75 -7.88 3.24 -1.72
N PHE A 76 -7.67 4.18 -0.82
CA PHE A 76 -6.70 5.24 -1.02
C PHE A 76 -5.29 4.75 -0.67
N ASP A 77 -4.36 5.00 -1.56
CA ASP A 77 -2.93 4.82 -1.38
C ASP A 77 -2.16 6.11 -1.67
N LYS A 78 -0.85 6.02 -1.67
CA LYS A 78 0.02 7.15 -1.96
C LYS A 78 -0.15 7.71 -3.38
N SER A 79 -0.59 6.90 -4.35
CA SER A 79 -0.84 7.39 -5.71
C SER A 79 -2.08 8.26 -5.78
N VAL A 80 -3.05 8.01 -4.90
CA VAL A 80 -4.33 8.73 -4.81
C VAL A 80 -4.23 9.97 -3.93
N LEU A 81 -3.56 9.87 -2.76
CA LEU A 81 -3.46 10.96 -1.77
C LEU A 81 -2.13 11.72 -1.81
N GLY A 82 -1.11 11.19 -2.49
CA GLY A 82 0.22 11.78 -2.49
C GLY A 82 0.36 13.00 -3.39
N SER A 83 1.59 13.46 -3.59
CA SER A 83 1.94 14.64 -4.39
C SER A 83 2.05 14.36 -5.90
N THR A 84 1.31 13.40 -6.43
CA THR A 84 1.29 13.08 -7.86
C THR A 84 0.31 13.98 -8.62
N HIS A 85 0.54 14.18 -9.92
CA HIS A 85 -0.33 15.03 -10.75
C HIS A 85 -1.80 14.55 -10.83
N ALA A 86 -2.05 13.27 -10.61
CA ALA A 86 -3.38 12.68 -10.61
C ALA A 86 -3.94 12.45 -9.19
N SER A 87 -3.39 13.09 -8.17
CA SER A 87 -3.88 12.93 -6.79
C SER A 87 -5.17 13.72 -6.58
N ILE A 88 -6.03 13.16 -5.72
CA ILE A 88 -7.27 13.80 -5.30
C ILE A 88 -7.00 15.20 -4.74
N LEU A 89 -5.96 15.34 -3.91
CA LEU A 89 -5.59 16.61 -3.30
C LEU A 89 -5.30 17.71 -4.35
N LEU A 90 -4.52 17.35 -5.39
CA LEU A 90 -4.19 18.31 -6.43
C LEU A 90 -5.41 18.67 -7.28
N LEU A 91 -6.29 17.70 -7.55
CA LEU A 91 -7.52 17.95 -8.31
C LEU A 91 -8.50 18.81 -7.52
N ILE A 92 -8.74 18.53 -6.24
CA ILE A 92 -9.58 19.38 -5.38
C ILE A 92 -9.03 20.81 -5.32
N ASN A 93 -7.71 20.98 -5.18
CA ASN A 93 -7.10 22.31 -5.17
C ASN A 93 -7.29 23.07 -6.49
N LYS A 94 -7.28 22.38 -7.63
CA LYS A 94 -7.43 22.99 -8.96
C LYS A 94 -8.90 23.27 -9.32
N GLU A 95 -9.80 22.35 -9.01
CA GLU A 95 -11.20 22.41 -9.43
C GLU A 95 -12.05 23.26 -8.49
N TYR A 96 -11.68 23.32 -7.22
CA TYR A 96 -12.43 24.08 -6.20
C TYR A 96 -11.61 25.24 -5.65
N SER A 97 -10.84 25.02 -4.59
CA SER A 97 -9.99 26.04 -3.99
C SER A 97 -8.96 25.43 -3.01
N PRO A 98 -7.89 26.20 -2.68
CA PRO A 98 -6.95 25.79 -1.64
C PRO A 98 -7.62 25.56 -0.27
N THR A 99 -8.64 26.33 0.06
CA THR A 99 -9.38 26.20 1.33
C THR A 99 -10.12 24.85 1.40
N ILE A 100 -10.79 24.46 0.32
CA ILE A 100 -11.50 23.18 0.25
C ILE A 100 -10.49 22.01 0.29
N ALA A 101 -9.35 22.15 -0.37
CA ALA A 101 -8.27 21.16 -0.30
C ALA A 101 -7.69 21.01 1.12
N MET A 102 -7.52 22.10 1.86
CA MET A 102 -7.11 22.07 3.27
C MET A 102 -8.17 21.37 4.14
N ASN A 103 -9.44 21.73 4.00
CA ASN A 103 -10.53 21.08 4.74
C ASN A 103 -10.60 19.57 4.47
N PHE A 104 -10.36 19.16 3.24
CA PHE A 104 -10.27 17.75 2.89
C PHE A 104 -9.10 17.04 3.63
N ILE A 105 -7.91 17.64 3.66
CA ILE A 105 -6.75 17.09 4.39
C ILE A 105 -7.08 16.94 5.87
N ASP A 106 -7.59 18.00 6.49
CA ASP A 106 -7.90 18.00 7.92
C ASP A 106 -8.96 16.94 8.26
N SER A 107 -9.99 16.82 7.43
CA SER A 107 -11.04 15.82 7.60
C SER A 107 -10.54 14.40 7.47
N ILE A 108 -9.73 14.10 6.44
CA ILE A 108 -9.13 12.76 6.25
C ILE A 108 -8.15 12.44 7.38
N GLN A 109 -7.33 13.39 7.79
CA GLN A 109 -6.37 13.22 8.89
C GLN A 109 -7.09 12.94 10.21
N PHE A 110 -8.16 13.68 10.49
CA PHE A 110 -9.00 13.46 11.66
C PHE A 110 -9.60 12.05 11.65
N CYS A 111 -10.24 11.63 10.56
CA CYS A 111 -10.81 10.30 10.43
C CYS A 111 -9.76 9.19 10.59
N ALA A 112 -8.58 9.36 9.99
CA ALA A 112 -7.50 8.39 10.10
C ALA A 112 -6.96 8.31 11.55
N THR A 113 -6.80 9.44 12.22
CA THR A 113 -6.32 9.50 13.61
C THR A 113 -7.31 8.85 14.56
N GLU A 114 -8.59 9.18 14.48
CA GLU A 114 -9.64 8.58 15.28
C GLU A 114 -9.74 7.06 15.05
N TRP A 115 -9.66 6.63 13.80
CA TRP A 115 -9.65 5.19 13.48
C TRP A 115 -8.46 4.47 14.10
N LEU A 116 -7.26 5.08 14.06
CA LEU A 116 -6.05 4.52 14.63
C LEU A 116 -6.09 4.45 16.17
N LEU A 117 -6.77 5.38 16.85
CA LEU A 117 -6.97 5.34 18.30
C LEU A 117 -7.73 4.06 18.73
N TYR A 118 -8.72 3.63 17.94
CA TYR A 118 -9.47 2.40 18.22
C TYR A 118 -8.78 1.14 17.72
N ARG A 119 -8.20 1.19 16.54
CA ARG A 119 -7.62 0.00 15.88
C ARG A 119 -6.22 -0.31 16.39
N GLY A 120 -5.46 0.72 16.68
CA GLY A 120 -4.02 0.64 16.87
C GLY A 120 -3.29 0.25 15.57
N PHE A 121 -1.97 0.46 15.55
CA PHE A 121 -1.12 -0.03 14.48
C PHE A 121 0.26 -0.35 15.06
N SER A 122 0.73 -1.57 14.83
CA SER A 122 2.03 -2.02 15.28
C SER A 122 2.58 -3.06 14.32
N VAL A 123 3.87 -3.03 14.06
CA VAL A 123 4.56 -4.10 13.34
C VAL A 123 5.17 -5.04 14.37
N ASN A 124 4.69 -6.26 14.44
CA ASN A 124 5.13 -7.27 15.37
C ASN A 124 6.28 -8.11 14.78
N PHE A 125 6.98 -8.85 15.63
CA PHE A 125 8.01 -9.78 15.18
C PHE A 125 7.46 -10.83 14.20
N SER A 126 6.23 -11.29 14.43
CA SER A 126 5.54 -12.22 13.52
C SER A 126 5.31 -11.64 12.11
N ASP A 127 5.16 -10.32 11.98
CA ASP A 127 5.02 -9.66 10.68
C ASP A 127 6.33 -9.67 9.87
N CYS A 128 7.45 -9.88 10.54
CA CYS A 128 8.77 -9.99 9.93
C CYS A 128 9.16 -11.45 9.58
N MET A 129 8.29 -12.42 9.85
CA MET A 129 8.55 -13.84 9.59
C MET A 129 7.70 -14.36 8.43
N MET A 130 8.29 -15.25 7.64
CA MET A 130 7.55 -15.99 6.60
C MET A 130 6.55 -16.94 7.25
N VAL A 131 5.32 -16.97 6.73
CA VAL A 131 4.24 -17.83 7.24
C VAL A 131 4.51 -19.31 6.92
N ASP A 132 5.08 -19.60 5.76
CA ASP A 132 5.35 -20.95 5.31
C ASP A 132 6.81 -21.32 5.51
N LYS A 133 7.08 -22.31 6.39
CA LYS A 133 8.42 -22.86 6.65
C LYS A 133 9.07 -23.47 5.39
N ASN A 134 8.29 -23.91 4.41
CA ASN A 134 8.83 -24.43 3.15
C ASN A 134 9.52 -23.34 2.31
N GLN A 135 9.19 -22.07 2.53
CA GLN A 135 9.85 -20.96 1.85
C GLN A 135 11.32 -20.80 2.29
N ASP A 136 11.64 -21.11 3.54
CA ASP A 136 13.03 -21.12 4.01
C ASP A 136 13.88 -22.16 3.25
N VAL A 137 13.33 -23.34 2.99
CA VAL A 137 13.98 -24.38 2.19
C VAL A 137 14.19 -23.90 0.75
N LYS A 138 13.17 -23.31 0.13
CA LYS A 138 13.28 -22.76 -1.22
C LYS A 138 14.32 -21.63 -1.30
N THR A 139 14.36 -20.75 -0.31
CA THR A 139 15.36 -19.69 -0.23
C THR A 139 16.78 -20.23 -0.17
N LYS A 140 17.04 -21.24 0.68
CA LYS A 140 18.33 -21.92 0.78
C LYS A 140 18.74 -22.59 -0.53
N GLU A 141 17.79 -23.22 -1.21
CA GLU A 141 18.04 -23.86 -2.50
C GLU A 141 18.40 -22.84 -3.60
N VAL A 142 17.72 -21.69 -3.63
CA VAL A 142 18.02 -20.59 -4.56
C VAL A 142 19.43 -20.05 -4.32
N ILE A 143 19.79 -19.77 -3.07
CA ILE A 143 21.13 -19.32 -2.68
C ILE A 143 22.18 -20.33 -3.18
N ARG A 144 21.96 -21.61 -2.94
CA ARG A 144 22.87 -22.66 -3.36
C ARG A 144 23.07 -22.71 -4.88
N LYS A 145 21.98 -22.59 -5.66
CA LYS A 145 22.04 -22.56 -7.14
C LYS A 145 22.84 -21.35 -7.64
N CYS A 146 22.56 -20.16 -7.11
CA CYS A 146 23.29 -18.94 -7.49
C CYS A 146 24.76 -19.01 -7.11
N TYR A 147 25.10 -19.63 -5.97
CA TYR A 147 26.48 -19.82 -5.55
C TYR A 147 27.24 -20.80 -6.44
N ILE A 148 26.62 -21.87 -6.89
CA ILE A 148 27.20 -22.81 -7.85
C ILE A 148 27.46 -22.11 -9.19
N GLU A 149 26.51 -21.34 -9.70
CA GLU A 149 26.65 -20.57 -10.94
C GLU A 149 27.80 -19.54 -10.84
N ALA A 150 27.86 -18.78 -9.75
CA ALA A 150 28.95 -17.82 -9.49
C ALA A 150 30.31 -18.51 -9.42
N SER A 151 30.40 -19.67 -8.76
CA SER A 151 31.63 -20.44 -8.66
C SER A 151 32.09 -21.02 -10.02
N ALA A 152 31.16 -21.37 -10.90
CA ALA A 152 31.48 -21.79 -12.26
C ALA A 152 32.11 -20.61 -13.05
N TYR A 153 31.57 -19.40 -12.96
CA TYR A 153 32.17 -18.23 -13.62
C TYR A 153 33.58 -17.90 -13.13
N LYS A 154 33.86 -18.16 -11.85
CA LYS A 154 35.21 -17.99 -11.30
C LYS A 154 36.24 -18.87 -12.00
N LYS A 155 35.83 -20.06 -12.47
CA LYS A 155 36.70 -21.02 -13.17
C LYS A 155 36.77 -20.80 -14.69
N THR A 156 35.68 -20.37 -15.31
CA THR A 156 35.54 -20.35 -16.77
C THR A 156 35.84 -19.00 -17.42
N THR A 157 35.86 -17.89 -16.64
CA THR A 157 36.06 -16.57 -17.19
C THR A 157 37.46 -16.06 -16.88
N THR A 158 38.24 -15.84 -17.92
CA THR A 158 39.67 -15.42 -17.84
C THR A 158 39.82 -13.93 -17.51
N ASN A 159 39.00 -13.06 -18.12
CA ASN A 159 39.06 -11.62 -17.89
C ASN A 159 38.51 -11.28 -16.50
N PRO A 160 39.30 -10.62 -15.62
CA PRO A 160 38.92 -10.32 -14.24
C PRO A 160 37.64 -9.46 -14.15
N ASN A 161 37.52 -8.42 -14.97
CA ASN A 161 36.38 -7.49 -14.94
C ASN A 161 35.08 -8.16 -15.41
N VAL A 162 35.17 -8.97 -16.46
CA VAL A 162 34.01 -9.74 -16.97
C VAL A 162 33.61 -10.82 -15.98
N ARG A 163 34.57 -11.45 -15.33
CA ARG A 163 34.34 -12.46 -14.29
C ARG A 163 33.57 -11.86 -13.12
N GLU A 164 34.01 -10.72 -12.62
CA GLU A 164 33.35 -10.02 -11.50
C GLU A 164 31.91 -9.64 -11.85
N LEU A 165 31.67 -9.06 -13.01
CA LEU A 165 30.33 -8.73 -13.51
C LEU A 165 29.41 -9.97 -13.58
N ARG A 166 29.91 -11.11 -14.06
CA ARG A 166 29.13 -12.35 -14.14
C ARG A 166 28.82 -12.93 -12.76
N ILE A 167 29.77 -12.88 -11.84
CA ILE A 167 29.58 -13.31 -10.45
C ILE A 167 28.50 -12.44 -9.78
N LYS A 168 28.62 -11.13 -9.87
CA LYS A 168 27.61 -10.18 -9.34
C LYS A 168 26.23 -10.45 -9.94
N SER A 169 26.14 -10.61 -11.25
CA SER A 169 24.87 -10.91 -11.92
C SER A 169 24.24 -12.21 -11.40
N ALA A 170 25.03 -13.27 -11.24
CA ALA A 170 24.54 -14.54 -10.72
C ALA A 170 24.04 -14.43 -9.27
N LEU A 171 24.77 -13.71 -8.43
CA LEU A 171 24.38 -13.51 -7.02
C LEU A 171 23.17 -12.58 -6.87
N ASN A 172 23.04 -11.55 -7.73
CA ASN A 172 21.89 -10.66 -7.73
C ASN A 172 20.57 -11.36 -8.13
N LYS A 173 20.62 -12.43 -8.92
CA LYS A 173 19.43 -13.27 -9.20
C LYS A 173 18.78 -13.80 -7.91
N ALA A 174 19.59 -14.15 -6.90
CA ALA A 174 19.07 -14.60 -5.62
C ALA A 174 18.21 -13.55 -4.93
N LYS A 175 18.63 -12.27 -5.00
CA LYS A 175 17.89 -11.13 -4.47
C LYS A 175 16.49 -10.99 -5.10
N ASP A 176 16.41 -11.08 -6.43
CA ASP A 176 15.13 -10.94 -7.15
C ASP A 176 14.19 -12.11 -6.86
N ILE A 177 14.72 -13.31 -6.72
CA ILE A 177 13.93 -14.49 -6.36
C ILE A 177 13.49 -14.40 -4.90
N GLY A 178 14.39 -13.99 -4.00
CA GLY A 178 14.08 -13.75 -2.59
C GLY A 178 12.95 -12.72 -2.41
N LEU A 179 12.94 -11.66 -3.21
CA LEU A 179 11.88 -10.65 -3.22
C LEU A 179 10.52 -11.26 -3.59
N ARG A 180 10.47 -12.14 -4.60
CA ARG A 180 9.22 -12.83 -4.98
C ARG A 180 8.74 -13.75 -3.87
N ILE A 181 9.65 -14.57 -3.32
CA ILE A 181 9.34 -15.49 -2.22
C ILE A 181 8.78 -14.71 -1.02
N ALA A 182 9.43 -13.61 -0.61
CA ALA A 182 8.96 -12.77 0.50
C ALA A 182 7.58 -12.18 0.22
N LYS A 183 7.34 -11.67 -0.99
CA LYS A 183 6.06 -11.11 -1.39
C LYS A 183 4.91 -12.13 -1.32
N ASP A 184 5.17 -13.36 -1.76
CA ASP A 184 4.16 -14.42 -1.84
C ASP A 184 3.93 -15.13 -0.49
N SER A 185 4.88 -15.02 0.45
CA SER A 185 4.86 -15.71 1.74
C SER A 185 4.20 -14.95 2.88
N LEU A 186 3.91 -13.65 2.70
CA LEU A 186 3.32 -12.84 3.75
C LEU A 186 1.80 -12.91 3.76
N SER A 187 1.23 -12.90 4.97
CA SER A 187 -0.21 -12.79 5.15
C SER A 187 -0.73 -11.45 4.63
N LYS A 188 -1.93 -11.44 4.04
CA LYS A 188 -2.61 -10.21 3.64
C LYS A 188 -2.96 -9.28 4.82
N GLN A 189 -2.97 -9.82 6.05
CA GLN A 189 -3.21 -9.07 7.27
C GLN A 189 -1.91 -8.55 7.92
N ASN A 190 -0.77 -8.75 7.26
CA ASN A 190 0.54 -8.34 7.75
C ASN A 190 0.65 -6.81 7.77
N ASN A 191 0.92 -6.22 8.94
CA ASN A 191 0.99 -4.78 9.10
C ASN A 191 2.22 -4.17 8.40
N PHE A 192 3.33 -4.90 8.32
CA PHE A 192 4.51 -4.47 7.57
C PHE A 192 4.21 -4.41 6.06
N LEU A 193 3.52 -5.44 5.53
CA LEU A 193 3.05 -5.44 4.15
C LEU A 193 2.07 -4.28 3.88
N SER A 194 1.18 -3.98 4.81
CA SER A 194 0.23 -2.86 4.70
C SER A 194 0.91 -1.51 4.52
N THR A 195 2.04 -1.25 5.23
CA THR A 195 2.78 0.01 5.06
C THR A 195 3.39 0.16 3.67
N VAL A 196 3.82 -0.94 3.07
CA VAL A 196 4.43 -0.95 1.74
C VAL A 196 3.36 -0.85 0.65
N ILE A 197 2.26 -1.59 0.75
CA ILE A 197 1.17 -1.54 -0.24
C ILE A 197 0.51 -0.17 -0.27
N SER A 198 0.27 0.44 0.88
CA SER A 198 -0.28 1.80 0.96
C SER A 198 0.70 2.87 0.45
N GLY A 199 1.99 2.53 0.34
CA GLY A 199 3.05 3.46 -0.04
C GLY A 199 3.44 4.44 1.07
N SER A 200 2.98 4.23 2.30
CA SER A 200 3.27 5.11 3.43
C SER A 200 4.74 5.08 3.83
N LYS A 201 5.35 3.88 3.85
CA LYS A 201 6.77 3.72 4.18
C LYS A 201 7.34 2.41 3.64
N GLY A 202 8.62 2.49 3.20
CA GLY A 202 9.36 1.35 2.68
C GLY A 202 8.87 0.86 1.31
N ASP A 203 9.46 -0.22 0.85
CA ASP A 203 9.13 -0.93 -0.37
C ASP A 203 9.24 -2.45 -0.18
N PHE A 204 8.92 -3.21 -1.23
CA PHE A 204 9.03 -4.67 -1.19
C PHE A 204 10.47 -5.16 -1.01
N PHE A 205 11.45 -4.34 -1.35
CA PHE A 205 12.85 -4.66 -1.12
C PHE A 205 13.18 -4.68 0.38
N ASN A 206 12.67 -3.72 1.14
CA ASN A 206 12.83 -3.69 2.61
C ASN A 206 12.17 -4.93 3.25
N ILE A 207 10.97 -5.31 2.80
CA ILE A 207 10.32 -6.55 3.26
C ILE A 207 11.21 -7.76 2.97
N SER A 208 11.70 -7.89 1.74
CA SER A 208 12.56 -9.01 1.34
C SER A 208 13.83 -9.12 2.18
N GLN A 209 14.46 -7.98 2.50
CA GLN A 209 15.67 -7.95 3.34
C GLN A 209 15.41 -8.44 4.77
N ILE A 210 14.24 -8.13 5.31
CA ILE A 210 13.89 -8.47 6.70
C ILE A 210 13.34 -9.89 6.79
N THR A 211 12.42 -10.27 5.88
CA THR A 211 11.68 -11.53 6.00
C THR A 211 12.27 -12.67 5.18
N GLY A 212 13.00 -12.36 4.12
CA GLY A 212 13.48 -13.35 3.15
C GLY A 212 14.99 -13.41 3.04
N LEU A 213 15.55 -12.59 2.18
CA LEU A 213 16.96 -12.64 1.80
C LEU A 213 17.52 -11.24 1.60
N LEU A 214 18.54 -10.89 2.39
CA LEU A 214 19.27 -9.63 2.24
C LEU A 214 19.92 -9.49 0.85
N GLY A 215 20.45 -10.59 0.32
CA GLY A 215 21.17 -10.61 -0.95
C GLY A 215 22.58 -10.03 -0.85
N GLN A 216 23.26 -10.00 -1.98
CA GLN A 216 24.58 -9.39 -2.08
C GLN A 216 24.48 -7.86 -1.94
N GLN A 217 25.43 -7.29 -1.23
CA GLN A 217 25.61 -5.84 -1.12
C GLN A 217 26.90 -5.43 -1.83
N ASP A 218 26.82 -4.39 -2.64
CA ASP A 218 28.00 -3.81 -3.32
C ASP A 218 28.55 -2.66 -2.47
N ILE A 219 29.86 -2.67 -2.24
CA ILE A 219 30.57 -1.59 -1.56
C ILE A 219 31.40 -0.86 -2.60
N LEU A 220 31.10 0.41 -2.86
CA LEU A 220 31.79 1.25 -3.86
C LEU A 220 31.82 0.62 -5.27
N GLY A 221 30.79 -0.18 -5.61
CA GLY A 221 30.71 -0.83 -6.92
C GLY A 221 31.52 -2.14 -7.03
N GLN A 222 32.05 -2.63 -5.92
CA GLN A 222 32.74 -3.92 -5.84
C GLN A 222 32.03 -4.89 -4.91
#